data_75327e601a50c49093c3f56438660ba3
#
_entry.id   75327e601a50c49093c3f56438660ba3
#
_cell.length_a   1.000
_cell.length_b   1.000
_cell.length_c   1.000
_cell.angle_alpha   90.00
_cell.angle_beta   90.00
_cell.angle_gamma   90.00
#
_symmetry.space_group_name_H-M   'P 1'
#
loop_
_entity.id
_entity.type
_entity.pdbx_description
1 polymer ?
#
loop_
_entity_poly.entity_id
_entity_poly.type
_entity_poly.pdbx_seq_one_letter_code
_entity_poly.pdbx_strand_id
1 'polypeptide(L)'
;MKKLLFPLLLAAAMLPAQAADYFLPDIECDGSANVRAAPDTHSKILTELDYRSTQHKILGGQGKWLRIQLNGSRTGYVHQSQGYIVQNYIVASPDGSANVRHERVDVGQPITGQSEILTTLPNGTRAQIIPKSNRGDWLYYTNQGAYTEKDEYGNNEHIEGYIHKSQLRRAD
;
A
#
# COMPACT_ATOMS: atom_id res chain seq x y z
N MET A 1 48.00 0.65 -43.11
CA MET A 1 47.00 -0.18 -42.41
C MET A 1 46.20 0.72 -41.46
N LYS A 2 44.95 1.05 -41.82
CA LYS A 2 44.06 1.89 -41.02
C LYS A 2 43.24 0.99 -40.06
N LYS A 3 43.44 1.09 -38.75
CA LYS A 3 42.64 0.40 -37.73
C LYS A 3 41.31 1.14 -37.60
N LEU A 4 40.21 0.49 -37.99
CA LEU A 4 38.86 0.93 -37.65
C LEU A 4 38.59 0.60 -36.19
N LEU A 5 38.44 1.61 -35.35
CA LEU A 5 37.84 1.48 -34.03
C LEU A 5 36.32 1.49 -34.18
N PHE A 6 35.67 0.37 -33.88
CA PHE A 6 34.22 0.30 -33.68
C PHE A 6 33.89 0.82 -32.28
N PRO A 7 32.99 1.81 -32.11
CA PRO A 7 32.51 2.17 -30.78
C PRO A 7 31.54 1.10 -30.31
N LEU A 8 31.88 0.47 -29.18
CA LEU A 8 30.99 -0.45 -28.46
C LEU A 8 29.85 0.38 -27.82
N LEU A 9 28.66 0.36 -28.44
CA LEU A 9 27.49 0.99 -27.91
C LEU A 9 27.02 0.14 -26.71
N LEU A 10 27.28 0.59 -25.48
CA LEU A 10 26.77 -0.01 -24.24
C LEU A 10 25.30 0.37 -24.12
N ALA A 11 24.40 -0.51 -24.55
CA ALA A 11 22.98 -0.38 -24.31
C ALA A 11 22.73 -0.56 -22.81
N ALA A 12 22.53 0.53 -22.08
CA ALA A 12 22.05 0.48 -20.71
C ALA A 12 20.63 -0.12 -20.72
N ALA A 13 20.49 -1.37 -20.33
CA ALA A 13 19.19 -1.98 -20.08
C ALA A 13 18.51 -1.21 -18.94
N MET A 14 17.50 -0.41 -19.26
CA MET A 14 16.61 0.17 -18.25
C MET A 14 15.82 -0.99 -17.63
N LEU A 15 16.20 -1.39 -16.42
CA LEU A 15 15.38 -2.28 -15.62
C LEU A 15 14.06 -1.57 -15.34
N PRO A 16 12.91 -2.24 -15.51
CA PRO A 16 11.63 -1.64 -15.17
C PRO A 16 11.65 -1.24 -13.70
N ALA A 17 11.25 -0.01 -13.40
CA ALA A 17 11.08 0.45 -12.03
C ALA A 17 10.08 -0.47 -11.35
N GLN A 18 10.53 -1.18 -10.31
CA GLN A 18 9.66 -2.06 -9.55
C GLN A 18 8.76 -1.20 -8.68
N ALA A 19 7.43 -1.40 -8.77
CA ALA A 19 6.46 -0.68 -7.98
C ALA A 19 6.78 -0.83 -6.47
N ALA A 20 6.82 0.29 -5.76
CA ALA A 20 7.21 0.30 -4.36
C ALA A 20 6.10 -0.26 -3.47
N ASP A 21 6.49 -1.00 -2.44
CA ASP A 21 5.64 -1.34 -1.31
C ASP A 21 5.78 -0.28 -0.21
N TYR A 22 4.73 -0.11 0.61
CA TYR A 22 4.69 0.87 1.67
C TYR A 22 4.29 0.21 2.98
N PHE A 23 4.73 0.76 4.10
CA PHE A 23 4.28 0.42 5.44
C PHE A 23 3.19 1.41 5.87
N LEU A 24 2.09 0.88 6.40
CA LEU A 24 1.00 1.63 7.01
C LEU A 24 0.83 1.12 8.45
N PRO A 25 0.89 1.98 9.49
CA PRO A 25 0.74 1.54 10.88
C PRO A 25 -0.66 0.96 11.13
N ASP A 26 -0.74 -0.11 11.91
CA ASP A 26 -2.00 -0.69 12.36
C ASP A 26 -2.50 0.07 13.59
N ILE A 27 -3.56 0.84 13.41
CA ILE A 27 -4.12 1.68 14.47
C ILE A 27 -4.98 0.91 15.46
N GLU A 28 -5.45 -0.28 15.10
CA GLU A 28 -6.36 -1.07 15.94
C GLU A 28 -5.61 -1.86 17.02
N CYS A 29 -4.32 -2.21 16.77
CA CYS A 29 -3.55 -3.02 17.72
C CYS A 29 -2.99 -2.22 18.90
N ASP A 30 -2.18 -1.18 18.61
CA ASP A 30 -1.45 -0.43 19.64
C ASP A 30 -1.57 1.09 19.51
N GLY A 31 -2.37 1.57 18.57
CA GLY A 31 -2.55 3.01 18.26
C GLY A 31 -1.32 3.67 17.64
N SER A 32 -0.14 3.04 17.68
CA SER A 32 1.09 3.57 17.09
C SER A 32 2.10 2.48 16.74
N ALA A 33 3.03 2.81 15.83
CA ALA A 33 4.15 1.96 15.48
C ALA A 33 5.49 2.66 15.77
N ASN A 34 6.36 2.01 16.53
CA ASN A 34 7.68 2.52 16.89
C ASN A 34 8.68 2.38 15.76
N VAL A 35 9.24 3.48 15.29
CA VAL A 35 10.35 3.49 14.33
C VAL A 35 11.67 3.62 15.05
N ARG A 36 12.59 2.68 14.84
CA ARG A 36 13.84 2.54 15.57
C ARG A 36 15.07 2.79 14.70
N ALA A 37 16.19 3.10 15.35
CA ALA A 37 17.47 3.37 14.68
C ALA A 37 18.11 2.11 14.07
N ALA A 38 17.82 0.92 14.61
CA ALA A 38 18.31 -0.38 14.14
C ALA A 38 17.19 -1.43 14.25
N PRO A 39 17.30 -2.57 13.53
CA PRO A 39 16.31 -3.65 13.52
C PRO A 39 16.37 -4.49 14.81
N ASP A 40 16.14 -3.86 15.95
CA ASP A 40 16.22 -4.42 17.28
C ASP A 40 15.23 -3.71 18.23
N THR A 41 14.55 -4.49 19.08
CA THR A 41 13.59 -3.99 20.07
C THR A 41 14.21 -3.10 21.15
N HIS A 42 15.51 -3.24 21.41
CA HIS A 42 16.26 -2.41 22.39
C HIS A 42 16.88 -1.16 21.74
N SER A 43 16.80 -1.05 20.41
CA SER A 43 17.34 0.11 19.71
C SER A 43 16.52 1.37 20.01
N LYS A 44 17.20 2.53 19.99
CA LYS A 44 16.58 3.83 20.21
C LYS A 44 15.39 4.05 19.29
N ILE A 45 14.26 4.47 19.86
CA ILE A 45 13.09 4.95 19.10
C ILE A 45 13.43 6.32 18.51
N LEU A 46 13.26 6.46 17.21
CA LEU A 46 13.48 7.70 16.46
C LEU A 46 12.20 8.54 16.38
N THR A 47 11.07 7.86 16.25
CA THR A 47 9.73 8.47 16.17
C THR A 47 8.67 7.38 16.34
N GLU A 48 7.44 7.80 16.56
CA GLU A 48 6.25 6.97 16.53
C GLU A 48 5.40 7.38 15.30
N LEU A 49 4.77 6.39 14.68
CA LEU A 49 3.77 6.56 13.63
C LEU A 49 2.41 6.26 14.23
N ASP A 50 1.56 7.26 14.31
CA ASP A 50 0.19 7.16 14.82
C ASP A 50 -0.84 6.99 13.68
N TYR A 51 -2.12 7.00 14.02
CA TYR A 51 -3.23 6.89 13.06
C TYR A 51 -3.29 8.04 12.02
N ARG A 52 -2.58 9.15 12.26
CA ARG A 52 -2.47 10.27 11.31
C ARG A 52 -1.32 10.08 10.35
N SER A 53 -0.48 9.07 10.60
CA SER A 53 0.67 8.79 9.75
C SER A 53 0.21 8.26 8.41
N THR A 54 0.76 8.84 7.36
CA THR A 54 0.58 8.35 6.00
C THR A 54 1.45 7.12 5.77
N GLN A 55 1.27 6.47 4.63
CA GLN A 55 2.10 5.34 4.23
C GLN A 55 3.57 5.75 4.04
N HIS A 56 4.49 4.89 4.49
CA HIS A 56 5.94 5.08 4.40
C HIS A 56 6.56 4.09 3.42
N LYS A 57 7.34 4.59 2.45
CA LYS A 57 7.99 3.73 1.46
C LYS A 57 8.93 2.73 2.13
N ILE A 58 8.81 1.45 1.79
CA ILE A 58 9.70 0.39 2.22
C ILE A 58 10.94 0.40 1.33
N LEU A 59 12.12 0.49 1.93
CA LEU A 59 13.42 0.53 1.26
C LEU A 59 14.17 -0.81 1.33
N GLY A 60 13.61 -1.80 2.03
CA GLY A 60 14.17 -3.12 2.26
C GLY A 60 13.87 -3.60 3.66
N GLY A 61 14.53 -4.66 4.11
CA GLY A 61 14.28 -5.22 5.44
C GLY A 61 15.34 -6.19 5.91
N GLN A 62 15.25 -6.56 7.19
CA GLN A 62 16.08 -7.58 7.84
C GLN A 62 15.21 -8.42 8.77
N GLY A 63 14.96 -9.68 8.41
CA GLY A 63 14.03 -10.55 9.15
C GLY A 63 12.63 -9.96 9.16
N LYS A 64 12.09 -9.71 10.35
CA LYS A 64 10.76 -9.09 10.55
C LYS A 64 10.79 -7.56 10.62
N TRP A 65 11.94 -6.93 10.41
CA TRP A 65 12.11 -5.49 10.44
C TRP A 65 12.11 -4.90 9.04
N LEU A 66 11.28 -3.91 8.81
CA LEU A 66 11.19 -3.16 7.56
C LEU A 66 11.96 -1.86 7.73
N ARG A 67 12.88 -1.56 6.80
CA ARG A 67 13.51 -0.25 6.71
C ARG A 67 12.62 0.64 5.88
N ILE A 68 12.12 1.70 6.49
CA ILE A 68 11.19 2.64 5.87
C ILE A 68 11.81 4.02 5.71
N GLN A 69 11.30 4.75 4.73
CA GLN A 69 11.62 6.16 4.53
C GLN A 69 10.74 7.02 5.44
N LEU A 70 11.37 7.90 6.20
CA LEU A 70 10.74 8.97 6.96
C LEU A 70 10.77 10.28 6.15
N ASN A 71 10.44 11.39 6.79
CA ASN A 71 10.48 12.70 6.13
C ASN A 71 11.90 13.04 5.63
N GLY A 72 11.99 13.50 4.40
CA GLY A 72 13.25 13.79 3.73
C GLY A 72 14.07 12.53 3.44
N SER A 73 15.37 12.56 3.71
CA SER A 73 16.29 11.43 3.53
C SER A 73 16.43 10.51 4.75
N ARG A 74 15.70 10.79 5.83
CA ARG A 74 15.77 10.00 7.06
C ARG A 74 15.14 8.62 6.85
N THR A 75 15.73 7.61 7.48
CA THR A 75 15.21 6.24 7.48
C THR A 75 15.18 5.68 8.89
N GLY A 76 14.38 4.64 9.11
CA GLY A 76 14.34 3.90 10.36
C GLY A 76 13.76 2.52 10.14
N TYR A 77 13.71 1.73 11.21
CA TYR A 77 13.23 0.36 11.19
C TYR A 77 11.93 0.25 11.98
N VAL A 78 10.92 -0.38 11.38
CA VAL A 78 9.65 -0.72 12.03
C VAL A 78 9.46 -2.23 11.99
N HIS A 79 8.91 -2.81 13.06
CA HIS A 79 8.61 -4.24 13.06
C HIS A 79 7.31 -4.48 12.26
N GLN A 80 7.29 -5.50 11.39
CA GLN A 80 6.17 -5.77 10.50
C GLN A 80 4.85 -6.13 11.21
N SER A 81 4.90 -6.50 12.50
CA SER A 81 3.69 -6.76 13.30
C SER A 81 2.98 -5.49 13.76
N GLN A 82 3.56 -4.31 13.56
CA GLN A 82 2.98 -3.04 13.98
C GLN A 82 2.21 -2.35 12.85
N GLY A 83 1.95 -3.05 11.74
CA GLY A 83 1.22 -2.47 10.61
C GLY A 83 1.10 -3.40 9.43
N TYR A 84 0.65 -2.82 8.33
CA TYR A 84 0.40 -3.51 7.07
C TYR A 84 1.43 -3.12 6.02
N ILE A 85 1.78 -4.07 5.15
CA ILE A 85 2.44 -3.78 3.89
C ILE A 85 1.33 -3.47 2.89
N VAL A 86 1.35 -2.26 2.33
CA VAL A 86 0.37 -1.82 1.35
C VAL A 86 1.01 -1.60 -0.02
N GLN A 87 0.22 -1.82 -1.03
CA GLN A 87 0.57 -1.64 -2.43
C GLN A 87 -0.37 -0.61 -3.04
N ASN A 88 0.19 0.34 -3.78
CA ASN A 88 -0.61 1.34 -4.46
C ASN A 88 -1.03 0.86 -5.85
N TYR A 89 -2.30 1.03 -6.14
CA TYR A 89 -2.94 0.81 -7.44
C TYR A 89 -3.64 2.09 -7.90
N ILE A 90 -3.94 2.14 -9.18
CA ILE A 90 -4.77 3.18 -9.79
C ILE A 90 -6.02 2.49 -10.33
N VAL A 91 -7.18 3.05 -10.03
CA VAL A 91 -8.44 2.61 -10.65
C VAL A 91 -8.36 2.84 -12.15
N ALA A 92 -8.60 1.79 -12.92
CA ALA A 92 -8.52 1.77 -14.39
C ALA A 92 -9.55 0.80 -14.96
N SER A 93 -10.81 1.01 -14.60
CA SER A 93 -11.95 0.20 -15.05
C SER A 93 -12.46 0.65 -16.41
N PRO A 94 -12.83 -0.26 -17.31
CA PRO A 94 -13.55 0.09 -18.55
C PRO A 94 -14.85 0.87 -18.29
N ASP A 95 -15.49 0.65 -17.15
CA ASP A 95 -16.75 1.27 -16.75
C ASP A 95 -16.60 2.68 -16.18
N GLY A 96 -15.36 3.22 -16.13
CA GLY A 96 -15.05 4.55 -15.60
C GLY A 96 -14.87 4.62 -14.09
N SER A 97 -15.14 3.55 -13.36
CA SER A 97 -15.02 3.48 -11.91
C SER A 97 -14.86 2.05 -11.40
N ALA A 98 -14.40 1.89 -10.16
CA ALA A 98 -14.33 0.62 -9.46
C ALA A 98 -15.21 0.64 -8.20
N ASN A 99 -15.90 -0.45 -7.94
CA ASN A 99 -16.71 -0.61 -6.74
C ASN A 99 -15.89 -1.27 -5.63
N VAL A 100 -15.86 -0.64 -4.45
CA VAL A 100 -15.41 -1.24 -3.20
C VAL A 100 -16.59 -2.00 -2.61
N ARG A 101 -16.44 -3.30 -2.38
CA ARG A 101 -17.51 -4.17 -1.94
C ARG A 101 -17.28 -4.71 -0.56
N HIS A 102 -18.39 -4.82 0.20
CA HIS A 102 -18.38 -5.41 1.53
C HIS A 102 -18.11 -6.91 1.46
N GLU A 103 -17.28 -7.39 2.40
CA GLU A 103 -17.25 -8.81 2.71
C GLU A 103 -18.56 -9.15 3.47
N ARG A 104 -19.43 -9.96 2.86
CA ARG A 104 -20.60 -10.46 3.60
C ARG A 104 -20.12 -11.29 4.80
N VAL A 105 -20.46 -10.81 5.98
CA VAL A 105 -20.12 -11.41 7.28
C VAL A 105 -20.89 -12.74 7.51
N ASP A 106 -21.79 -13.12 6.62
CA ASP A 106 -22.42 -14.44 6.64
C ASP A 106 -21.37 -15.49 6.28
N VAL A 107 -20.60 -15.80 7.30
CA VAL A 107 -19.59 -16.85 7.44
C VAL A 107 -19.41 -17.70 6.17
N GLY A 108 -18.33 -17.42 5.43
CA GLY A 108 -17.86 -18.29 4.36
C GLY A 108 -18.42 -18.03 2.96
N GLN A 109 -19.24 -17.00 2.75
CA GLN A 109 -19.71 -16.66 1.41
C GLN A 109 -18.61 -15.92 0.60
N PRO A 110 -18.31 -16.35 -0.64
CA PRO A 110 -17.32 -15.69 -1.46
C PRO A 110 -17.77 -14.26 -1.83
N ILE A 111 -16.81 -13.35 -1.92
CA ILE A 111 -17.06 -12.02 -2.46
C ILE A 111 -17.37 -12.18 -3.95
N THR A 112 -18.45 -11.54 -4.39
CA THR A 112 -18.92 -11.59 -5.78
C THR A 112 -19.27 -10.21 -6.29
N GLY A 113 -19.53 -10.07 -7.60
CA GLY A 113 -20.05 -8.86 -8.18
C GLY A 113 -21.45 -8.45 -7.66
N GLN A 114 -22.10 -9.30 -6.86
CA GLN A 114 -23.39 -9.06 -6.22
C GLN A 114 -23.25 -8.60 -4.75
N SER A 115 -22.04 -8.64 -4.17
CA SER A 115 -21.81 -8.15 -2.81
C SER A 115 -22.14 -6.66 -2.73
N GLU A 116 -22.59 -6.21 -1.56
CA GLU A 116 -22.92 -4.80 -1.29
C GLU A 116 -21.81 -3.86 -1.67
N ILE A 117 -22.14 -2.74 -2.28
CA ILE A 117 -21.18 -1.68 -2.64
C ILE A 117 -21.10 -0.71 -1.47
N LEU A 118 -19.91 -0.56 -0.88
CA LEU A 118 -19.62 0.41 0.17
C LEU A 118 -19.40 1.79 -0.41
N THR A 119 -18.58 1.87 -1.46
CA THR A 119 -18.28 3.11 -2.17
C THR A 119 -17.85 2.81 -3.60
N THR A 120 -17.78 3.86 -4.44
CA THR A 120 -17.34 3.77 -5.82
C THR A 120 -16.18 4.76 -6.05
N LEU A 121 -15.06 4.27 -6.54
CA LEU A 121 -13.85 5.04 -6.82
C LEU A 121 -13.76 5.36 -8.32
N PRO A 122 -13.71 6.63 -8.74
CA PRO A 122 -13.54 7.01 -10.14
C PRO A 122 -12.18 6.54 -10.71
N ASN A 123 -12.11 6.36 -12.04
CA ASN A 123 -10.82 6.12 -12.71
C ASN A 123 -9.80 7.21 -12.38
N GLY A 124 -8.55 6.80 -12.19
CA GLY A 124 -7.46 7.67 -11.76
C GLY A 124 -7.30 7.76 -10.23
N THR A 125 -8.29 7.32 -9.45
CA THR A 125 -8.17 7.28 -7.97
C THR A 125 -7.07 6.31 -7.57
N ARG A 126 -6.25 6.70 -6.58
CA ARG A 126 -5.27 5.83 -5.97
C ARG A 126 -5.95 4.93 -4.94
N ALA A 127 -5.79 3.62 -5.11
CA ALA A 127 -6.29 2.59 -4.19
C ALA A 127 -5.12 1.97 -3.42
N GLN A 128 -5.19 1.95 -2.09
CA GLN A 128 -4.24 1.24 -1.24
C GLN A 128 -4.75 -0.19 -1.03
N ILE A 129 -3.92 -1.17 -1.37
CA ILE A 129 -4.25 -2.59 -1.28
C ILE A 129 -3.36 -3.25 -0.23
N ILE A 130 -3.95 -4.03 0.67
CA ILE A 130 -3.26 -4.86 1.66
C ILE A 130 -3.19 -6.29 1.10
N PRO A 131 -2.06 -6.73 0.48
CA PRO A 131 -1.99 -8.00 -0.24
C PRO A 131 -2.24 -9.22 0.64
N LYS A 132 -1.87 -9.15 1.92
CA LYS A 132 -2.08 -10.23 2.90
C LYS A 132 -3.55 -10.58 3.10
N SER A 133 -4.45 -9.63 2.85
CA SER A 133 -5.90 -9.77 3.03
C SER A 133 -6.64 -10.03 1.71
N ASN A 134 -5.93 -10.16 0.58
CA ASN A 134 -6.56 -10.47 -0.71
C ASN A 134 -7.24 -11.84 -0.72
N ARG A 135 -8.33 -11.97 -1.48
CA ARG A 135 -9.08 -13.21 -1.68
C ARG A 135 -9.22 -13.51 -3.18
N GLY A 136 -8.29 -14.30 -3.70
CA GLY A 136 -8.23 -14.61 -5.12
C GLY A 136 -8.10 -13.34 -5.99
N ASP A 137 -9.10 -13.07 -6.83
CA ASP A 137 -9.12 -11.92 -7.72
C ASP A 137 -9.65 -10.64 -7.05
N TRP A 138 -10.06 -10.72 -5.80
CA TRP A 138 -10.52 -9.60 -4.99
C TRP A 138 -9.40 -9.06 -4.12
N LEU A 139 -9.01 -7.82 -4.37
CA LEU A 139 -7.92 -7.14 -3.68
C LEU A 139 -8.51 -6.32 -2.52
N TYR A 140 -7.93 -6.49 -1.32
CA TYR A 140 -8.42 -5.83 -0.12
C TYR A 140 -7.95 -4.37 -0.06
N TYR A 141 -8.89 -3.47 -0.17
CA TYR A 141 -8.72 -2.02 -0.19
C TYR A 141 -8.89 -1.44 1.22
N THR A 142 -8.11 -0.40 1.52
CA THR A 142 -8.30 0.49 2.68
C THR A 142 -8.05 1.94 2.26
N ASN A 143 -8.80 2.87 2.84
CA ASN A 143 -8.51 4.30 2.75
C ASN A 143 -7.78 4.84 3.98
N GLN A 144 -7.30 3.99 4.88
CA GLN A 144 -6.57 4.40 6.08
C GLN A 144 -5.40 5.34 5.74
N GLY A 145 -5.29 6.46 6.46
CA GLY A 145 -4.27 7.50 6.20
C GLY A 145 -4.53 8.39 4.98
N ALA A 146 -5.58 8.14 4.22
CA ALA A 146 -5.99 8.95 3.07
C ALA A 146 -7.49 9.30 3.14
N TYR A 147 -8.00 9.58 4.31
CA TYR A 147 -9.42 9.86 4.58
C TYR A 147 -9.94 10.98 3.68
N THR A 148 -10.61 10.62 2.61
CA THR A 148 -11.23 11.55 1.65
C THR A 148 -12.74 11.63 1.83
N GLU A 149 -13.33 10.66 2.51
CA GLU A 149 -14.76 10.57 2.75
C GLU A 149 -15.11 11.02 4.17
N LYS A 150 -16.28 11.55 4.34
CA LYS A 150 -16.83 12.04 5.61
C LYS A 150 -18.10 11.27 5.92
N ASP A 151 -18.27 10.87 7.18
CA ASP A 151 -19.53 10.34 7.67
C ASP A 151 -20.59 11.47 7.77
N GLU A 152 -21.82 11.11 8.13
CA GLU A 152 -22.92 12.05 8.29
C GLU A 152 -22.70 13.10 9.39
N TYR A 153 -21.72 12.89 10.27
CA TYR A 153 -21.31 13.82 11.34
C TYR A 153 -20.07 14.64 10.96
N GLY A 154 -19.53 14.47 9.73
CA GLY A 154 -18.36 15.20 9.24
C GLY A 154 -17.02 14.63 9.70
N ASN A 155 -16.98 13.45 10.34
CA ASN A 155 -15.75 12.75 10.68
C ASN A 155 -15.19 12.02 9.45
N ASN A 156 -13.88 11.76 9.47
CA ASN A 156 -13.27 10.96 8.40
C ASN A 156 -13.77 9.53 8.46
N GLU A 157 -14.35 9.04 7.38
CA GLU A 157 -14.83 7.67 7.27
C GLU A 157 -13.70 6.72 6.89
N HIS A 158 -13.56 5.63 7.67
CA HIS A 158 -12.65 4.54 7.38
C HIS A 158 -13.41 3.48 6.58
N ILE A 159 -13.02 3.30 5.32
CA ILE A 159 -13.64 2.33 4.43
C ILE A 159 -12.64 1.22 4.10
N GLU A 160 -13.05 -0.01 4.37
CA GLU A 160 -12.34 -1.22 3.97
C GLU A 160 -13.26 -2.15 3.21
N GLY A 161 -12.72 -2.83 2.20
CA GLY A 161 -13.50 -3.72 1.37
C GLY A 161 -12.68 -4.28 0.22
N TYR A 162 -13.36 -4.81 -0.77
CA TYR A 162 -12.72 -5.52 -1.86
C TYR A 162 -13.02 -4.90 -3.21
N ILE A 163 -11.97 -4.78 -4.03
CA ILE A 163 -12.05 -4.35 -5.43
C ILE A 163 -11.58 -5.50 -6.30
N HIS A 164 -12.31 -5.79 -7.39
CA HIS A 164 -11.87 -6.82 -8.33
C HIS A 164 -10.62 -6.36 -9.09
N LYS A 165 -9.61 -7.22 -9.21
CA LYS A 165 -8.30 -6.87 -9.80
C LYS A 165 -8.37 -6.33 -11.24
N SER A 166 -9.41 -6.73 -12.01
CA SER A 166 -9.60 -6.24 -13.39
C SER A 166 -9.91 -4.75 -13.47
N GLN A 167 -10.28 -4.12 -12.36
CA GLN A 167 -10.60 -2.69 -12.27
C GLN A 167 -9.40 -1.84 -11.83
N LEU A 168 -8.25 -2.49 -11.59
CA LEU A 168 -7.06 -1.86 -11.03
C LEU A 168 -5.82 -2.12 -11.88
N ARG A 169 -4.91 -1.15 -11.95
CA ARG A 169 -3.54 -1.36 -12.40
C ARG A 169 -2.57 -0.96 -11.30
N ARG A 170 -1.44 -1.66 -11.17
CA ARG A 170 -0.39 -1.30 -10.21
C ARG A 170 0.09 0.14 -10.49
N ALA A 171 0.24 0.94 -9.44
CA ALA A 171 0.90 2.24 -9.54
C ALA A 171 2.42 2.03 -9.55
N ASP A 172 3.10 2.70 -10.44
CA ASP A 172 4.57 2.69 -10.57
C ASP A 172 5.24 3.54 -9.47
#